data_c320e341beae92a7ff435d7054239d95
#
_entry.id   c320e341beae92a7ff435d7054239d95
#
_cell.length_a   1.000
_cell.length_b   1.000
_cell.length_c   1.000
_cell.angle_alpha   90.00
_cell.angle_beta   90.00
_cell.angle_gamma   90.00
#
_symmetry.space_group_name_H-M   'P 1'
#
loop_
_entity.id
_entity.type
_entity.pdbx_description
1 polymer ?
#
loop_
_entity_poly.entity_id
_entity_poly.type
_entity_poly.pdbx_seq_one_letter_code
_entity_poly.pdbx_strand_id
1 'polypeptide(L)'
;MQNKFTSRSKHLDFIILDLICIEVSYWLAYYIRLGRLVNSTPGEYTMMNIMVILIHLSIMFISEGYSGILMRNAIQELKKVVIHNAEMFAVILFILFFAKQSSVYSRILFALFVVIDTITMYIVRLVRKKVLYSNEDKERGKGQMLIVTNHAHAQSLVKGL
;
A
#
# COMPACT_ATOMS: atom_id res chain seq x y z
N MET A 1 -17.63 -16.51 -14.08
CA MET A 1 -17.31 -15.13 -14.44
C MET A 1 -17.27 -14.13 -13.26
N GLN A 2 -17.60 -14.52 -12.04
CA GLN A 2 -17.61 -13.62 -10.85
C GLN A 2 -16.23 -13.29 -10.26
N ASN A 3 -15.17 -14.06 -10.53
CA ASN A 3 -13.86 -13.88 -9.87
C ASN A 3 -13.00 -12.70 -10.37
N LYS A 4 -13.30 -12.09 -11.50
CA LYS A 4 -12.51 -10.95 -12.02
C LYS A 4 -12.91 -9.60 -11.40
N PHE A 5 -14.18 -9.43 -11.04
CA PHE A 5 -14.66 -8.19 -10.43
C PHE A 5 -14.20 -8.03 -8.97
N THR A 6 -14.21 -9.11 -8.20
CA THR A 6 -13.74 -9.12 -6.80
C THR A 6 -12.24 -8.89 -6.66
N SER A 7 -11.44 -9.27 -7.65
CA SER A 7 -9.99 -8.98 -7.64
C SER A 7 -9.70 -7.50 -7.88
N ARG A 8 -10.41 -6.85 -8.78
CA ARG A 8 -10.20 -5.42 -9.11
C ARG A 8 -10.59 -4.48 -7.97
N SER A 9 -11.70 -4.76 -7.29
CA SER A 9 -12.13 -3.95 -6.14
C SER A 9 -11.17 -4.06 -4.96
N LYS A 10 -10.60 -5.23 -4.71
CA LYS A 10 -9.60 -5.44 -3.65
C LYS A 10 -8.30 -4.64 -3.91
N HIS A 11 -7.92 -4.42 -5.17
CA HIS A 11 -6.76 -3.58 -5.50
C HIS A 11 -7.02 -2.09 -5.26
N LEU A 12 -8.24 -1.60 -5.54
CA LEU A 12 -8.61 -0.19 -5.32
C LEU A 12 -8.56 0.17 -3.84
N ASP A 13 -8.98 -0.74 -2.95
CA ASP A 13 -8.91 -0.52 -1.51
C ASP A 13 -7.48 -0.24 -1.02
N PHE A 14 -6.49 -0.99 -1.55
CA PHE A 14 -5.08 -0.77 -1.19
C PHE A 14 -4.54 0.53 -1.75
N ILE A 15 -4.94 0.93 -2.96
CA ILE A 15 -4.55 2.22 -3.55
C ILE A 15 -5.04 3.38 -2.69
N ILE A 16 -6.31 3.34 -2.28
CA ILE A 16 -6.90 4.39 -1.44
C ILE A 16 -6.20 4.45 -0.07
N LEU A 17 -5.93 3.29 0.55
CA LEU A 17 -5.24 3.23 1.83
C LEU A 17 -3.81 3.76 1.73
N ASP A 18 -3.08 3.43 0.68
CA ASP A 18 -1.73 3.92 0.46
C ASP A 18 -1.72 5.44 0.26
N LEU A 19 -2.68 6.00 -0.49
CA LEU A 19 -2.81 7.45 -0.64
C LEU A 19 -3.08 8.15 0.71
N ILE A 20 -3.93 7.57 1.55
CA ILE A 20 -4.18 8.10 2.89
C ILE A 20 -2.90 8.02 3.75
N CYS A 21 -2.13 6.93 3.66
CA CYS A 21 -0.86 6.80 4.37
C CYS A 21 0.12 7.89 3.96
N ILE A 22 0.27 8.15 2.67
CA ILE A 22 1.15 9.20 2.13
C ILE A 22 0.74 10.58 2.65
N GLU A 23 -0.55 10.91 2.56
CA GLU A 23 -1.05 12.19 3.06
C GLU A 23 -0.75 12.38 4.54
N VAL A 24 -1.12 11.41 5.36
CA VAL A 24 -0.88 11.46 6.81
C VAL A 24 0.62 11.54 7.12
N SER A 25 1.44 10.74 6.45
CA SER A 25 2.88 10.69 6.66
C SER A 25 3.56 12.00 6.24
N TYR A 26 3.14 12.58 5.11
CA TYR A 26 3.69 13.83 4.61
C TYR A 26 3.41 15.01 5.57
N TRP A 27 2.16 15.17 5.97
CA TRP A 27 1.77 16.25 6.87
C TRP A 27 2.30 16.05 8.28
N LEU A 28 2.45 14.81 8.74
CA LEU A 28 3.08 14.49 10.01
C LEU A 28 4.58 14.86 9.99
N ALA A 29 5.29 14.48 8.94
CA ALA A 29 6.69 14.85 8.75
C ALA A 29 6.87 16.37 8.65
N TYR A 30 5.96 17.05 7.95
CA TYR A 30 5.92 18.50 7.85
C TYR A 30 5.77 19.15 9.24
N TYR A 31 4.81 18.68 10.03
CA TYR A 31 4.55 19.19 11.37
C TYR A 31 5.75 18.97 12.31
N ILE A 32 6.32 17.77 12.32
CA ILE A 32 7.49 17.45 13.15
C ILE A 32 8.68 18.34 12.79
N ARG A 33 8.90 18.60 11.49
CA ARG A 33 10.09 19.35 11.04
C ARG A 33 9.95 20.86 11.17
N LEU A 34 8.77 21.41 10.91
CA LEU A 34 8.55 22.85 10.80
C LEU A 34 7.70 23.43 11.94
N GLY A 35 7.04 22.60 12.74
CA GLY A 35 6.22 23.00 13.88
C GLY A 35 5.00 23.86 13.51
N ARG A 36 4.56 23.82 12.24
CA ARG A 36 3.46 24.63 11.73
C ARG A 36 2.26 23.75 11.34
N LEU A 37 1.06 24.27 11.54
CA LEU A 37 -0.17 23.62 11.09
C LEU A 37 -0.36 23.78 9.58
N VAL A 38 -1.08 22.85 8.97
CA VAL A 38 -1.38 22.80 7.52
C VAL A 38 -1.94 24.11 6.98
N ASN A 39 -2.76 24.83 7.75
CA ASN A 39 -3.36 26.10 7.34
C ASN A 39 -2.36 27.26 7.19
N SER A 40 -1.14 27.09 7.65
CA SER A 40 -0.06 28.09 7.58
C SER A 40 1.06 27.66 6.65
N THR A 41 0.82 26.63 5.81
CA THR A 41 1.85 26.09 4.91
C THR A 41 2.08 27.01 3.71
N PRO A 42 3.35 27.27 3.35
CA PRO A 42 3.67 27.88 2.07
C PRO A 42 3.16 27.02 0.90
N GLY A 43 2.67 27.65 -0.16
CA GLY A 43 2.13 26.97 -1.35
C GLY A 43 3.12 25.98 -1.99
N GLU A 44 4.41 26.18 -1.82
CA GLU A 44 5.48 25.30 -2.30
C GLU A 44 5.39 23.89 -1.71
N TYR A 45 5.16 23.77 -0.40
CA TYR A 45 4.99 22.43 0.24
C TYR A 45 3.70 21.74 -0.15
N THR A 46 2.64 22.49 -0.43
CA THR A 46 1.38 21.94 -0.96
C THR A 46 1.57 21.42 -2.38
N MET A 47 2.26 22.17 -3.24
CA MET A 47 2.62 21.70 -4.58
C MET A 47 3.48 20.44 -4.54
N MET A 48 4.45 20.39 -3.61
CA MET A 48 5.30 19.22 -3.44
C MET A 48 4.51 18.00 -2.98
N ASN A 49 3.51 18.17 -2.10
CA ASN A 49 2.62 17.08 -1.71
C ASN A 49 1.88 16.48 -2.91
N ILE A 50 1.33 17.32 -3.78
CA ILE A 50 0.69 16.88 -5.02
C ILE A 50 1.67 16.09 -5.90
N MET A 51 2.91 16.57 -6.03
CA MET A 51 3.95 15.86 -6.79
C MET A 51 4.26 14.49 -6.18
N VAL A 52 4.35 14.38 -4.87
CA VAL A 52 4.58 13.10 -4.16
C VAL A 52 3.47 12.09 -4.49
N ILE A 53 2.20 12.53 -4.47
CA ILE A 53 1.06 11.68 -4.85
C ILE A 53 1.18 11.19 -6.30
N LEU A 54 1.50 12.10 -7.23
CA LEU A 54 1.66 11.75 -8.64
C LEU A 54 2.82 10.77 -8.88
N ILE A 55 3.94 10.96 -8.19
CA ILE A 55 5.10 10.05 -8.23
C ILE A 55 4.71 8.68 -7.71
N HIS A 56 4.02 8.61 -6.55
CA HIS A 56 3.54 7.36 -5.99
C HIS A 56 2.66 6.59 -6.97
N LEU A 57 1.65 7.23 -7.54
CA LEU A 57 0.77 6.62 -8.52
C LEU A 57 1.54 6.13 -9.75
N SER A 58 2.47 6.94 -10.25
CA SER A 58 3.29 6.58 -11.41
C SER A 58 4.14 5.33 -11.15
N ILE A 59 4.84 5.27 -10.01
CA ILE A 59 5.65 4.11 -9.64
C ILE A 59 4.78 2.87 -9.45
N MET A 60 3.62 3.01 -8.81
CA MET A 60 2.71 1.90 -8.59
C MET A 60 2.16 1.32 -9.90
N PHE A 61 1.87 2.16 -10.89
CA PHE A 61 1.45 1.70 -12.21
C PHE A 61 2.58 0.99 -12.96
N ILE A 62 3.80 1.52 -12.92
CA ILE A 62 4.96 0.97 -13.64
C ILE A 62 5.44 -0.35 -13.01
N SER A 63 5.51 -0.40 -11.68
CA SER A 63 6.05 -1.56 -10.94
C SER A 63 5.04 -2.67 -10.69
N GLU A 64 3.80 -2.54 -11.17
CA GLU A 64 2.69 -3.46 -10.84
C GLU A 64 2.63 -3.75 -9.32
N GLY A 65 2.80 -2.73 -8.50
CA GLY A 65 3.01 -2.81 -7.06
C GLY A 65 1.97 -3.65 -6.30
N TYR A 66 0.76 -3.70 -6.81
CA TYR A 66 -0.36 -4.45 -6.21
C TYR A 66 -0.52 -5.88 -6.73
N SER A 67 0.26 -6.30 -7.74
CA SER A 67 0.18 -7.66 -8.27
C SER A 67 0.54 -8.68 -7.16
N GLY A 68 -0.36 -9.62 -6.91
CA GLY A 68 -0.17 -10.68 -5.90
C GLY A 68 -0.07 -10.20 -4.44
N ILE A 69 -0.51 -8.99 -4.11
CA ILE A 69 -0.40 -8.42 -2.75
C ILE A 69 -0.98 -9.33 -1.67
N LEU A 70 -2.08 -10.02 -1.93
CA LEU A 70 -2.71 -10.93 -0.98
C LEU A 70 -1.89 -12.21 -0.73
N MET A 71 -1.09 -12.65 -1.68
CA MET A 71 -0.29 -13.88 -1.57
C MET A 71 1.07 -13.67 -0.88
N ARG A 72 1.50 -12.42 -0.69
CA ARG A 72 2.79 -12.10 -0.08
C ARG A 72 2.75 -12.31 1.43
N ASN A 73 3.82 -12.88 1.99
CA ASN A 73 4.01 -12.92 3.44
C ASN A 73 4.45 -11.53 3.98
N ALA A 74 4.51 -11.39 5.31
CA ALA A 74 4.82 -10.11 5.96
C ALA A 74 6.21 -9.56 5.55
N ILE A 75 7.23 -10.42 5.42
CA ILE A 75 8.59 -10.03 5.04
C ILE A 75 8.64 -9.55 3.58
N GLN A 76 7.96 -10.25 2.68
CA GLN A 76 7.86 -9.86 1.28
C GLN A 76 7.13 -8.52 1.11
N GLU A 77 6.11 -8.28 1.93
CA GLU A 77 5.40 -7.01 1.94
C GLU A 77 6.28 -5.87 2.42
N LEU A 78 7.02 -6.07 3.52
CA LEU A 78 7.98 -5.08 4.03
C LEU A 78 9.01 -4.72 2.94
N LYS A 79 9.61 -5.74 2.30
CA LYS A 79 10.57 -5.52 1.21
C LYS A 79 9.98 -4.68 0.08
N LYS A 80 8.75 -4.97 -0.33
CA LYS A 80 8.08 -4.21 -1.41
C LYS A 80 7.78 -2.77 -1.00
N VAL A 81 7.32 -2.53 0.22
CA VAL A 81 7.08 -1.18 0.74
C VAL A 81 8.39 -0.38 0.82
N VAL A 82 9.46 -0.98 1.33
CA VAL A 82 10.78 -0.32 1.42
C VAL A 82 11.33 0.03 0.04
N ILE A 83 11.27 -0.90 -0.92
CA ILE A 83 11.73 -0.64 -2.30
C ILE A 83 10.90 0.49 -2.92
N HIS A 84 9.58 0.44 -2.82
CA HIS A 84 8.69 1.46 -3.36
C HIS A 84 9.01 2.85 -2.79
N ASN A 85 9.18 2.96 -1.48
CA ASN A 85 9.51 4.23 -0.82
C ASN A 85 10.92 4.72 -1.17
N ALA A 86 11.88 3.81 -1.37
CA ALA A 86 13.21 4.16 -1.84
C ALA A 86 13.20 4.69 -3.28
N GLU A 87 12.42 4.05 -4.18
CA GLU A 87 12.21 4.52 -5.56
C GLU A 87 11.56 5.91 -5.56
N MET A 88 10.50 6.09 -4.76
CA MET A 88 9.81 7.38 -4.63
C MET A 88 10.76 8.48 -4.11
N PHE A 89 11.55 8.17 -3.09
CA PHE A 89 12.53 9.11 -2.54
C PHE A 89 13.61 9.48 -3.56
N ALA A 90 14.12 8.52 -4.32
CA ALA A 90 15.10 8.76 -5.38
C ALA A 90 14.54 9.68 -6.45
N VAL A 91 13.29 9.47 -6.90
CA VAL A 91 12.62 10.32 -7.88
C VAL A 91 12.42 11.75 -7.35
N ILE A 92 11.99 11.89 -6.08
CA ILE A 92 11.85 13.20 -5.44
C ILE A 92 13.18 13.94 -5.41
N LEU A 93 14.26 13.29 -4.98
CA LEU A 93 15.61 13.90 -4.94
C LEU A 93 16.08 14.30 -6.34
N PHE A 94 15.83 13.47 -7.34
CA PHE A 94 16.16 13.75 -8.73
C PHE A 94 15.44 15.03 -9.21
N ILE A 95 14.13 15.13 -8.99
CA ILE A 95 13.34 16.31 -9.37
C ILE A 95 13.85 17.56 -8.66
N LEU A 96 14.10 17.50 -7.35
CA LEU A 96 14.60 18.64 -6.57
C LEU A 96 15.98 19.12 -7.04
N PHE A 97 16.84 18.18 -7.46
CA PHE A 97 18.16 18.49 -7.98
C PHE A 97 18.06 19.21 -9.32
N PHE A 98 17.30 18.68 -10.28
CA PHE A 98 17.17 19.28 -11.61
C PHE A 98 16.39 20.60 -11.61
N ALA A 99 15.38 20.72 -10.76
CA ALA A 99 14.64 21.96 -10.60
C ALA A 99 15.42 23.06 -9.86
N LYS A 100 16.64 22.77 -9.38
CA LYS A 100 17.47 23.69 -8.56
C LYS A 100 16.75 24.23 -7.31
N GLN A 101 15.74 23.51 -6.83
CA GLN A 101 14.93 23.90 -5.68
C GLN A 101 15.37 23.25 -4.36
N SER A 102 16.54 22.61 -4.36
CA SER A 102 17.05 21.92 -3.15
C SER A 102 17.34 22.84 -1.96
N SER A 103 17.39 24.15 -2.17
CA SER A 103 17.52 25.15 -1.09
C SER A 103 16.19 25.55 -0.46
N VAL A 104 15.08 25.38 -1.19
CA VAL A 104 13.73 25.75 -0.73
C VAL A 104 13.15 24.67 0.19
N TYR A 105 13.43 23.41 -0.12
CA TYR A 105 12.85 22.28 0.60
C TYR A 105 13.80 21.66 1.61
N SER A 106 13.26 21.32 2.78
CA SER A 106 14.04 20.64 3.82
C SER A 106 14.27 19.17 3.48
N ARG A 107 15.52 18.77 3.22
CA ARG A 107 15.91 17.38 2.98
C ARG A 107 15.54 16.46 4.14
N ILE A 108 15.60 16.99 5.37
CA ILE A 108 15.23 16.26 6.58
C ILE A 108 13.74 15.94 6.59
N LEU A 109 12.90 16.83 6.06
CA LEU A 109 11.46 16.58 5.93
C LEU A 109 11.19 15.33 5.07
N PHE A 110 11.84 15.21 3.92
CA PHE A 110 11.66 14.04 3.05
C PHE A 110 12.21 12.77 3.65
N ALA A 111 13.33 12.83 4.37
CA ALA A 111 13.85 11.66 5.09
C ALA A 111 12.87 11.20 6.17
N LEU A 112 12.33 12.12 6.97
CA LEU A 112 11.29 11.81 7.95
C LEU A 112 10.02 11.26 7.30
N PHE A 113 9.59 11.88 6.20
CA PHE A 113 8.43 11.42 5.44
C PHE A 113 8.58 9.96 5.01
N VAL A 114 9.70 9.59 4.38
CA VAL A 114 9.96 8.22 3.92
C VAL A 114 9.96 7.21 5.06
N VAL A 115 10.54 7.55 6.21
CA VAL A 115 10.55 6.67 7.38
C VAL A 115 9.14 6.47 7.92
N ILE A 116 8.40 7.56 8.13
CA ILE A 116 7.04 7.52 8.65
C ILE A 116 6.13 6.78 7.69
N ASP A 117 6.22 7.06 6.39
CA ASP A 117 5.39 6.42 5.37
C ASP A 117 5.67 4.93 5.25
N THR A 118 6.94 4.51 5.31
CA THR A 118 7.30 3.09 5.31
C THR A 118 6.63 2.34 6.47
N ILE A 119 6.68 2.91 7.67
CA ILE A 119 6.08 2.30 8.86
C ILE A 119 4.55 2.26 8.73
N THR A 120 3.94 3.39 8.39
CA THR A 120 2.48 3.55 8.30
C THR A 120 1.91 2.64 7.22
N MET A 121 2.47 2.68 6.02
CA MET A 121 2.03 1.86 4.89
C MET A 121 2.19 0.36 5.18
N TYR A 122 3.30 -0.06 5.78
CA TYR A 122 3.51 -1.46 6.16
C TYR A 122 2.46 -1.94 7.17
N ILE A 123 2.22 -1.18 8.24
CA ILE A 123 1.23 -1.53 9.27
C ILE A 123 -0.17 -1.60 8.66
N VAL A 124 -0.58 -0.59 7.91
CA VAL A 124 -1.92 -0.51 7.30
C VAL A 124 -2.15 -1.66 6.33
N ARG A 125 -1.17 -2.01 5.49
CA ARG A 125 -1.27 -3.15 4.58
C ARG A 125 -1.39 -4.49 5.33
N LEU A 126 -0.66 -4.71 6.42
CA LEU A 126 -0.77 -5.92 7.24
C LEU A 126 -2.14 -6.02 7.92
N VAL A 127 -2.62 -4.93 8.51
CA VAL A 127 -3.94 -4.87 9.14
C VAL A 127 -5.04 -5.16 8.11
N ARG A 128 -4.98 -4.52 6.94
CA ARG A 128 -5.96 -4.74 5.87
C ARG A 128 -5.98 -6.19 5.38
N LYS A 129 -4.81 -6.81 5.20
CA LYS A 129 -4.71 -8.23 4.87
C LYS A 129 -5.38 -9.10 5.93
N LYS A 130 -5.09 -8.87 7.20
CA LYS A 130 -5.68 -9.64 8.30
C LYS A 130 -7.20 -9.54 8.32
N VAL A 131 -7.76 -8.35 8.09
CA VAL A 131 -9.21 -8.12 7.99
C VAL A 131 -9.80 -8.89 6.80
N LEU A 132 -9.16 -8.86 5.63
CA LEU A 132 -9.64 -9.57 4.44
C LEU A 132 -9.64 -11.09 4.67
N TYR A 133 -8.57 -11.66 5.23
CA TYR A 133 -8.50 -13.09 5.55
C TYR A 133 -9.56 -13.50 6.58
N SER A 134 -9.76 -12.71 7.64
CA SER A 134 -10.78 -12.99 8.65
C SER A 134 -12.20 -12.99 8.07
N ASN A 135 -12.47 -12.15 7.09
CA ASN A 135 -13.78 -12.13 6.44
C ASN A 135 -13.95 -13.30 5.45
N GLU A 136 -12.90 -13.68 4.73
CA GLU A 136 -12.93 -14.87 3.85
C GLU A 136 -13.11 -16.16 4.67
N ASP A 137 -12.51 -16.27 5.84
CA ASP A 137 -12.71 -17.43 6.74
C ASP A 137 -14.14 -17.50 7.28
N LYS A 138 -14.75 -16.35 7.59
CA LYS A 138 -16.17 -16.30 7.99
C LYS A 138 -17.14 -16.68 6.88
N GLU A 139 -16.80 -16.34 5.63
CA GLU A 139 -17.59 -16.76 4.48
C GLU A 139 -17.34 -18.23 4.12
N ARG A 140 -16.11 -18.73 4.26
CA ARG A 140 -15.75 -20.14 4.08
C ARG A 140 -16.28 -21.05 5.20
N GLY A 141 -16.51 -20.53 6.41
CA GLY A 141 -17.15 -21.27 7.51
C GLY A 141 -18.59 -21.71 7.20
N LYS A 142 -19.17 -21.30 6.08
CA LYS A 142 -20.36 -21.90 5.45
C LYS A 142 -20.01 -23.06 4.50
N GLY A 143 -18.93 -23.75 4.78
CA GLY A 143 -18.42 -25.02 4.35
C GLY A 143 -18.90 -25.53 2.99
N GLN A 144 -18.21 -25.19 1.91
CA GLN A 144 -18.16 -26.04 0.73
C GLN A 144 -16.85 -26.84 0.77
N MET A 145 -16.93 -28.10 1.16
CA MET A 145 -15.81 -29.04 1.11
C MET A 145 -15.76 -29.62 -0.32
N LEU A 146 -14.76 -29.23 -1.11
CA LEU A 146 -14.53 -29.86 -2.42
C LEU A 146 -13.69 -31.12 -2.20
N ILE A 147 -14.35 -32.28 -2.26
CA ILE A 147 -13.66 -33.57 -2.22
C ILE A 147 -13.39 -34.00 -3.67
N VAL A 148 -12.13 -33.97 -4.07
CA VAL A 148 -11.70 -34.53 -5.36
C VAL A 148 -11.30 -35.98 -5.13
N THR A 149 -12.15 -36.90 -5.59
CA THR A 149 -11.91 -38.35 -5.49
C THR A 149 -12.18 -39.04 -6.80
N ASN A 150 -11.60 -40.24 -6.94
CA ASN A 150 -11.89 -41.10 -8.10
C ASN A 150 -13.31 -41.66 -7.97
N HIS A 151 -14.00 -41.82 -9.09
CA HIS A 151 -15.41 -42.28 -9.20
C HIS A 151 -15.69 -43.56 -8.37
N ALA A 152 -14.71 -44.46 -8.24
CA ALA A 152 -14.84 -45.69 -7.47
C ALA A 152 -14.98 -45.50 -5.95
N HIS A 153 -14.50 -44.39 -5.41
CA HIS A 153 -14.53 -44.10 -3.96
C HIS A 153 -15.52 -43.02 -3.54
N ALA A 154 -16.18 -42.37 -4.52
CA ALA A 154 -17.12 -41.29 -4.25
C ALA A 154 -18.31 -41.74 -3.41
N GLN A 155 -18.84 -42.94 -3.66
CA GLN A 155 -20.03 -43.45 -2.95
C GLN A 155 -19.74 -43.88 -1.50
N SER A 156 -18.52 -44.32 -1.20
CA SER A 156 -18.14 -44.73 0.17
C SER A 156 -17.88 -43.52 1.08
N LEU A 157 -17.40 -42.43 0.50
CA LEU A 157 -17.15 -41.18 1.25
C LEU A 157 -18.44 -40.41 1.59
N VAL A 158 -19.44 -40.42 0.70
CA VAL A 158 -20.75 -39.78 0.95
C VAL A 158 -21.57 -40.51 2.01
N LYS A 159 -21.35 -41.80 2.21
CA LYS A 159 -22.03 -42.57 3.28
C LYS A 159 -21.39 -42.45 4.65
N GLY A 160 -20.20 -41.89 4.75
CA GLY A 160 -19.44 -41.72 6.00
C GLY A 160 -19.44 -40.28 6.58
N LEU A 161 -20.13 -39.33 5.92
CA LEU A 161 -20.37 -37.95 6.38
C LEU A 161 -21.80 -37.82 6.90
#